data_532dc053081f1aa912c5619ccf470cf6
#
_entry.id   532dc053081f1aa912c5619ccf470cf6
#
_cell.length_a   1.000
_cell.length_b   1.000
_cell.length_c   1.000
_cell.angle_alpha   90.00
_cell.angle_beta   90.00
_cell.angle_gamma   90.00
#
_symmetry.space_group_name_H-M   'P 1'
#
loop_
_entity.id
_entity.type
_entity.pdbx_description
1 polymer ?
#
loop_
_entity_poly.entity_id
_entity_poly.type
_entity_poly.pdbx_seq_one_letter_code
_entity_poly.pdbx_strand_id
1 'polypeptide(L)'
;MKTNRSRCPLVNTLEIVGDKWSLLVIRDLFLRKKTFTDFMKSPEKIASNILSSRLALLSKWELLEAVKLPKDQKSKIYYLTEKGVDMFPVIFEMMSWSKRNLEIEFGTKSVKIFKDADGLTSIEFIKKFQSSYVKFRDNLITV
;
A
#
# COMPACT_ATOMS: atom_id res chain seq x y z
N MET A 1 -23.23 -5.69 10.41
CA MET A 1 -22.53 -5.58 9.12
C MET A 1 -23.12 -4.43 8.31
N LYS A 2 -22.28 -3.60 7.74
CA LYS A 2 -22.75 -2.45 6.97
C LYS A 2 -23.39 -2.90 5.66
N THR A 3 -24.54 -2.33 5.30
CA THR A 3 -25.19 -2.61 4.03
C THR A 3 -24.35 -2.08 2.88
N ASN A 4 -24.05 -2.94 1.91
CA ASN A 4 -23.28 -2.55 0.75
C ASN A 4 -24.17 -1.81 -0.25
N ARG A 5 -23.61 -0.79 -0.92
CA ARG A 5 -24.26 -0.06 -1.99
C ARG A 5 -24.61 -0.97 -3.17
N SER A 6 -23.82 -2.02 -3.38
CA SER A 6 -23.96 -2.93 -4.51
C SER A 6 -23.42 -4.31 -4.17
N ARG A 7 -23.84 -5.32 -4.93
CA ARG A 7 -23.27 -6.68 -4.86
C ARG A 7 -22.08 -6.87 -5.79
N CYS A 8 -21.70 -5.85 -6.53
CA CYS A 8 -20.55 -5.90 -7.42
C CYS A 8 -19.25 -5.88 -6.61
N PRO A 9 -18.36 -6.88 -6.77
CA PRO A 9 -17.07 -6.89 -6.06
C PRO A 9 -16.23 -5.64 -6.31
N LEU A 10 -16.29 -5.10 -7.52
CA LEU A 10 -15.56 -3.87 -7.83
C LEU A 10 -16.07 -2.69 -7.01
N VAL A 11 -17.39 -2.53 -6.93
CA VAL A 11 -18.00 -1.44 -6.16
C VAL A 11 -17.61 -1.57 -4.69
N ASN A 12 -17.64 -2.78 -4.15
CA ASN A 12 -17.29 -3.02 -2.75
C ASN A 12 -15.83 -2.69 -2.46
N THR A 13 -14.93 -2.99 -3.39
CA THR A 13 -13.51 -2.61 -3.27
C THR A 13 -13.35 -1.09 -3.33
N LEU A 14 -14.05 -0.43 -4.25
CA LEU A 14 -13.98 1.03 -4.37
C LEU A 14 -14.51 1.76 -3.13
N GLU A 15 -15.43 1.15 -2.38
CA GLU A 15 -15.89 1.74 -1.11
C GLU A 15 -14.77 1.82 -0.07
N ILE A 16 -13.74 0.98 -0.20
CA ILE A 16 -12.60 0.95 0.73
C ILE A 16 -11.44 1.78 0.19
N VAL A 17 -11.06 1.57 -1.08
CA VAL A 17 -9.85 2.15 -1.67
C VAL A 17 -10.11 3.02 -2.90
N GLY A 18 -11.36 3.43 -3.12
CA GLY A 18 -11.74 4.21 -4.30
C GLY A 18 -11.40 5.68 -4.23
N ASP A 19 -10.97 6.17 -3.09
CA ASP A 19 -10.52 7.55 -2.95
C ASP A 19 -9.10 7.72 -3.52
N LYS A 20 -8.69 8.95 -3.63
CA LYS A 20 -7.43 9.34 -4.25
C LYS A 20 -6.18 8.99 -3.41
N TRP A 21 -6.33 8.66 -2.11
CA TRP A 21 -5.21 8.57 -1.18
C TRP A 21 -4.95 7.17 -0.62
N SER A 22 -5.97 6.33 -0.47
CA SER A 22 -5.82 5.04 0.22
C SER A 22 -4.81 4.12 -0.44
N LEU A 23 -4.86 3.96 -1.76
CA LEU A 23 -3.89 3.12 -2.47
C LEU A 23 -2.47 3.69 -2.40
N LEU A 24 -2.33 5.02 -2.32
CA LEU A 24 -1.01 5.65 -2.18
C LEU A 24 -0.40 5.35 -0.80
N VAL A 25 -1.20 5.33 0.25
CA VAL A 25 -0.73 4.93 1.58
C VAL A 25 -0.28 3.47 1.57
N ILE A 26 -1.05 2.59 0.95
CA ILE A 26 -0.68 1.17 0.82
C ILE A 26 0.63 1.03 0.01
N ARG A 27 0.75 1.77 -1.09
CA ARG A 27 1.99 1.83 -1.88
C ARG A 27 3.18 2.21 -1.01
N ASP A 28 3.02 3.25 -0.20
CA ASP A 28 4.09 3.74 0.65
C ASP A 28 4.54 2.69 1.67
N LEU A 29 3.59 1.93 2.22
CA LEU A 29 3.91 0.82 3.10
C LEU A 29 4.74 -0.24 2.38
N PHE A 30 4.38 -0.60 1.15
CA PHE A 30 5.19 -1.50 0.33
C PHE A 30 6.59 -0.95 0.08
N LEU A 31 6.73 0.36 -0.01
CA LEU A 31 8.02 1.03 -0.22
C LEU A 31 8.81 1.23 1.08
N ARG A 32 8.45 0.52 2.12
CA ARG A 32 9.12 0.47 3.43
C ARG A 32 8.88 1.70 4.31
N LYS A 33 7.94 2.56 3.98
CA LYS A 33 7.50 3.62 4.87
C LYS A 33 6.70 2.99 6.01
N LYS A 34 6.83 3.52 7.21
CA LYS A 34 6.24 2.88 8.39
C LYS A 34 5.76 3.86 9.46
N THR A 35 6.11 5.14 9.37
CA THR A 35 5.70 6.15 10.36
C THR A 35 4.82 7.19 9.71
N PHE A 36 4.04 7.89 10.54
CA PHE A 36 3.22 9.01 10.06
C PHE A 36 4.08 10.03 9.32
N THR A 37 5.25 10.36 9.88
CA THR A 37 6.19 11.29 9.26
C THR A 37 6.66 10.81 7.89
N ASP A 38 6.92 9.52 7.75
CA ASP A 38 7.32 8.94 6.46
C ASP A 38 6.27 9.18 5.38
N PHE A 39 4.99 8.96 5.71
CA PHE A 39 3.92 9.16 4.75
C PHE A 39 3.77 10.62 4.36
N MET A 40 3.98 11.53 5.32
CA MET A 40 3.91 12.96 5.05
C MET A 40 4.97 13.46 4.07
N LYS A 41 6.06 12.71 3.91
CA LYS A 41 7.15 13.05 2.98
C LYS A 41 6.89 12.57 1.54
N SER A 42 5.77 11.92 1.27
CA SER A 42 5.47 11.44 -0.08
C SER A 42 5.27 12.61 -1.05
N PRO A 43 5.69 12.44 -2.31
CA PRO A 43 5.68 13.55 -3.28
C PRO A 43 4.27 14.10 -3.58
N GLU A 44 3.22 13.30 -3.37
CA GLU A 44 1.85 13.73 -3.58
C GLU A 44 1.34 14.70 -2.51
N LYS A 45 2.08 14.87 -1.41
CA LYS A 45 1.81 15.87 -0.36
C LYS A 45 0.42 15.74 0.28
N ILE A 46 0.13 14.57 0.82
CA ILE A 46 -1.13 14.34 1.53
C ILE A 46 -1.22 15.25 2.77
N ALA A 47 -2.39 15.86 2.98
CA ALA A 47 -2.64 16.63 4.19
C ALA A 47 -2.73 15.73 5.41
N SER A 48 -2.26 16.20 6.57
CA SER A 48 -2.18 15.38 7.78
C SER A 48 -3.54 14.86 8.25
N ASN A 49 -4.59 15.67 8.15
CA ASN A 49 -5.94 15.24 8.53
C ASN A 49 -6.49 14.16 7.59
N ILE A 50 -6.15 14.22 6.31
CA ILE A 50 -6.53 13.19 5.34
C ILE A 50 -5.75 11.91 5.60
N LEU A 51 -4.46 12.00 5.85
CA LEU A 51 -3.65 10.84 6.19
C LEU A 51 -4.19 10.13 7.43
N SER A 52 -4.49 10.87 8.50
CA SER A 52 -5.08 10.30 9.71
C SER A 52 -6.38 9.58 9.40
N SER A 53 -7.25 10.19 8.59
CA SER A 53 -8.52 9.60 8.17
C SER A 53 -8.33 8.32 7.38
N ARG A 54 -7.38 8.32 6.45
CA ARG A 54 -7.13 7.12 5.62
C ARG A 54 -6.49 5.99 6.42
N LEU A 55 -5.56 6.29 7.32
CA LEU A 55 -4.98 5.28 8.20
C LEU A 55 -6.05 4.63 9.08
N ALA A 56 -6.97 5.44 9.63
CA ALA A 56 -8.07 4.92 10.42
C ALA A 56 -9.00 4.02 9.60
N LEU A 57 -9.34 4.44 8.38
CA LEU A 57 -10.19 3.66 7.48
C LEU A 57 -9.54 2.32 7.11
N LEU A 58 -8.28 2.35 6.72
CA LEU A 58 -7.55 1.14 6.32
C LEU A 58 -7.35 0.18 7.50
N SER A 59 -7.16 0.72 8.69
CA SER A 59 -7.08 -0.07 9.92
C SER A 59 -8.43 -0.74 10.23
N LYS A 60 -9.52 0.01 10.10
CA LYS A 60 -10.88 -0.51 10.31
C LYS A 60 -11.19 -1.69 9.38
N TRP A 61 -10.75 -1.62 8.14
CA TRP A 61 -10.93 -2.69 7.17
C TRP A 61 -9.84 -3.76 7.22
N GLU A 62 -8.96 -3.67 8.21
CA GLU A 62 -7.89 -4.65 8.48
C GLU A 62 -6.86 -4.78 7.35
N LEU A 63 -6.62 -3.70 6.61
CA LEU A 63 -5.58 -3.68 5.57
C LEU A 63 -4.21 -3.34 6.16
N LEU A 64 -4.20 -2.63 7.28
CA LEU A 64 -2.97 -2.32 7.99
C LEU A 64 -3.22 -2.37 9.50
N GLU A 65 -2.13 -2.44 10.24
CA GLU A 65 -2.14 -2.35 11.69
C GLU A 65 -1.11 -1.34 12.14
N ALA A 66 -1.31 -0.83 13.35
CA ALA A 66 -0.39 0.08 14.01
C ALA A 66 0.05 -0.53 15.33
N VAL A 67 1.35 -0.42 15.63
CA VAL A 67 1.90 -0.94 16.88
C VAL A 67 2.97 0.02 17.40
N LYS A 68 3.14 0.05 18.72
CA LYS A 68 4.28 0.71 19.34
C LYS A 68 5.33 -0.34 19.65
N LEU A 69 6.55 -0.14 19.19
CA LEU A 69 7.64 -1.06 19.48
C LEU A 69 8.18 -0.87 20.89
N PRO A 70 8.70 -1.92 21.55
CA PRO A 70 9.20 -1.81 22.92
C PRO A 70 10.24 -0.73 23.12
N LYS A 71 11.07 -0.47 22.12
CA LYS A 71 12.14 0.54 22.20
C LYS A 71 11.66 1.97 21.98
N ASP A 72 10.49 2.17 21.40
CA ASP A 72 9.93 3.49 21.15
C ASP A 72 8.42 3.44 21.33
N GLN A 73 7.98 3.79 22.53
CA GLN A 73 6.56 3.79 22.89
C GLN A 73 5.85 5.10 22.48
N LYS A 74 6.60 6.08 21.95
CA LYS A 74 6.03 7.38 21.58
C LYS A 74 5.44 7.38 20.19
N SER A 75 6.02 6.60 19.27
CA SER A 75 5.62 6.59 17.86
C SER A 75 4.99 5.26 17.48
N LYS A 76 3.95 5.34 16.66
CA LYS A 76 3.35 4.15 16.07
C LYS A 76 4.10 3.75 14.81
N ILE A 77 4.24 2.45 14.63
CA ILE A 77 4.75 1.85 13.39
C ILE A 77 3.55 1.22 12.69
N TYR A 78 3.41 1.51 11.41
CA TYR A 78 2.33 0.97 10.57
C TYR A 78 2.88 -0.12 9.67
N TYR A 79 2.11 -1.16 9.45
CA TYR A 79 2.49 -2.24 8.53
C TYR A 79 1.25 -2.89 7.91
N LEU A 80 1.43 -3.51 6.75
CA LEU A 80 0.33 -4.19 6.05
C LEU A 80 0.06 -5.56 6.67
N THR A 81 -1.22 -5.87 6.85
CA THR A 81 -1.68 -7.22 7.14
C THR A 81 -1.61 -8.09 5.88
N GLU A 82 -1.91 -9.38 6.02
CA GLU A 82 -2.02 -10.25 4.83
C GLU A 82 -3.04 -9.72 3.83
N LYS A 83 -4.16 -9.20 4.33
CA LYS A 83 -5.21 -8.59 3.52
C LYS A 83 -4.70 -7.36 2.77
N GLY A 84 -3.86 -6.55 3.43
CA GLY A 84 -3.23 -5.40 2.81
C GLY A 84 -2.17 -5.79 1.78
N VAL A 85 -1.37 -6.80 2.08
CA VAL A 85 -0.36 -7.33 1.14
C VAL A 85 -1.04 -7.84 -0.14
N ASP A 86 -2.23 -8.40 -0.02
CA ASP A 86 -3.02 -8.89 -1.15
C ASP A 86 -3.53 -7.77 -2.08
N MET A 87 -3.34 -6.51 -1.70
CA MET A 87 -3.64 -5.37 -2.58
C MET A 87 -2.55 -5.09 -3.62
N PHE A 88 -1.37 -5.70 -3.49
CA PHE A 88 -0.31 -5.42 -4.45
C PHE A 88 -0.68 -5.78 -5.89
N PRO A 89 -1.36 -6.89 -6.18
CA PRO A 89 -1.81 -7.18 -7.55
C PRO A 89 -2.65 -6.05 -8.15
N VAL A 90 -3.52 -5.43 -7.34
CA VAL A 90 -4.35 -4.30 -7.79
C VAL A 90 -3.46 -3.10 -8.14
N ILE A 91 -2.55 -2.75 -7.24
CA ILE A 91 -1.63 -1.62 -7.43
C ILE A 91 -0.76 -1.84 -8.66
N PHE A 92 -0.17 -3.03 -8.79
CA PHE A 92 0.72 -3.34 -9.89
C PHE A 92 -0.02 -3.32 -11.24
N GLU A 93 -1.26 -3.83 -11.29
CA GLU A 93 -2.05 -3.77 -12.52
C GLU A 93 -2.42 -2.34 -12.88
N MET A 94 -2.74 -1.49 -11.90
CA MET A 94 -2.97 -0.07 -12.15
C MET A 94 -1.71 0.62 -12.69
N MET A 95 -0.54 0.31 -12.14
CA MET A 95 0.73 0.81 -12.65
C MET A 95 0.98 0.35 -14.09
N SER A 96 0.72 -0.94 -14.35
CA SER A 96 0.89 -1.54 -15.67
C SER A 96 -0.05 -0.93 -16.70
N TRP A 97 -1.29 -0.65 -16.29
CA TRP A 97 -2.27 0.05 -17.12
C TRP A 97 -1.75 1.42 -17.55
N SER A 98 -1.18 2.18 -16.59
CA SER A 98 -0.57 3.49 -16.90
C SER A 98 0.56 3.36 -17.90
N LYS A 99 1.42 2.36 -17.71
CA LYS A 99 2.56 2.14 -18.61
C LYS A 99 2.09 1.83 -20.04
N ARG A 100 0.98 1.07 -20.18
CA ARG A 100 0.46 0.70 -21.50
C ARG A 100 -0.29 1.83 -22.20
N ASN A 101 -0.91 2.72 -21.43
CA ASN A 101 -1.93 3.63 -21.99
C ASN A 101 -1.61 5.12 -21.84
N LEU A 102 -0.69 5.50 -20.99
CA LEU A 102 -0.38 6.91 -20.73
C LEU A 102 1.06 7.22 -21.16
N GLU A 103 1.25 8.40 -21.72
CA GLU A 103 2.57 8.90 -22.10
C GLU A 103 3.10 9.77 -20.96
N ILE A 104 3.62 9.11 -19.93
CA ILE A 104 4.11 9.77 -18.70
C ILE A 104 5.54 9.30 -18.44
N GLU A 105 6.41 10.23 -18.05
CA GLU A 105 7.73 9.90 -17.54
C GLU A 105 7.59 9.45 -16.08
N PHE A 106 7.97 8.21 -15.79
CA PHE A 106 7.84 7.66 -14.45
C PHE A 106 9.02 8.05 -13.56
N GLY A 107 8.74 8.19 -12.26
CA GLY A 107 9.76 8.42 -11.26
C GLY A 107 10.67 7.20 -11.06
N THR A 108 11.78 7.41 -10.35
CA THR A 108 12.84 6.42 -10.16
C THR A 108 12.36 5.12 -9.54
N LYS A 109 11.48 5.22 -8.53
CA LYS A 109 10.96 4.03 -7.83
C LYS A 109 10.07 3.18 -8.73
N SER A 110 9.24 3.81 -9.56
CA SER A 110 8.38 3.10 -10.52
C SER A 110 9.21 2.43 -11.61
N VAL A 111 10.21 3.13 -12.13
CA VAL A 111 11.15 2.56 -13.12
C VAL A 111 11.82 1.33 -12.55
N LYS A 112 12.26 1.38 -11.28
CA LYS A 112 12.88 0.24 -10.62
C LYS A 112 11.92 -0.95 -10.52
N ILE A 113 10.67 -0.70 -10.15
CA ILE A 113 9.66 -1.77 -10.03
C ILE A 113 9.48 -2.47 -11.38
N PHE A 114 9.31 -1.71 -12.46
CA PHE A 114 9.15 -2.30 -13.79
C PHE A 114 10.40 -3.04 -14.24
N LYS A 115 11.58 -2.52 -13.92
CA LYS A 115 12.85 -3.19 -14.22
C LYS A 115 12.97 -4.52 -13.48
N ASP A 116 12.61 -4.55 -12.20
CA ASP A 116 12.63 -5.77 -11.39
C ASP A 116 11.61 -6.79 -11.90
N ALA A 117 10.52 -6.33 -12.50
CA ALA A 117 9.50 -7.20 -13.10
C ALA A 117 9.89 -7.74 -14.47
N ASP A 118 10.87 -7.13 -15.13
CA ASP A 118 11.28 -7.52 -16.48
C ASP A 118 11.78 -8.97 -16.51
N GLY A 119 11.33 -9.72 -17.50
CA GLY A 119 11.68 -11.14 -17.65
C GLY A 119 10.87 -12.08 -16.77
N LEU A 120 9.97 -11.57 -15.93
CA LEU A 120 9.08 -12.38 -15.08
C LEU A 120 7.64 -12.26 -15.56
N THR A 121 6.85 -13.30 -15.33
CA THR A 121 5.39 -13.15 -15.48
C THR A 121 4.89 -12.23 -14.36
N SER A 122 3.70 -11.65 -14.54
CA SER A 122 3.07 -10.81 -13.50
C SER A 122 2.90 -11.60 -12.20
N ILE A 123 2.47 -12.86 -12.29
CA ILE A 123 2.27 -13.71 -11.12
C ILE A 123 3.59 -13.92 -10.37
N GLU A 124 4.66 -14.24 -11.10
CA GLU A 124 5.99 -14.44 -10.49
C GLU A 124 6.49 -13.17 -9.80
N PHE A 125 6.37 -12.03 -10.47
CA PHE A 125 6.83 -10.76 -9.90
C PHE A 125 6.03 -10.37 -8.68
N ILE A 126 4.68 -10.47 -8.75
CA ILE A 126 3.80 -10.13 -7.64
C ILE A 126 4.16 -10.96 -6.40
N LYS A 127 4.31 -12.28 -6.56
CA LYS A 127 4.68 -13.15 -5.44
C LYS A 127 6.04 -12.77 -4.84
N LYS A 128 7.01 -12.50 -5.68
CA LYS A 128 8.34 -12.10 -5.25
C LYS A 128 8.30 -10.79 -4.47
N PHE A 129 7.58 -9.82 -4.98
CA PHE A 129 7.44 -8.51 -4.34
C PHE A 129 6.74 -8.62 -2.99
N GLN A 130 5.62 -9.36 -2.94
CA GLN A 130 4.87 -9.59 -1.70
C GLN A 130 5.72 -10.31 -0.66
N SER A 131 6.44 -11.36 -1.05
CA SER A 131 7.30 -12.11 -0.15
C SER A 131 8.42 -11.25 0.43
N SER A 132 9.00 -10.37 -0.37
CA SER A 132 10.02 -9.43 0.07
C SER A 132 9.47 -8.47 1.13
N TYR A 133 8.27 -7.94 0.92
CA TYR A 133 7.65 -7.07 1.90
C TYR A 133 7.34 -7.81 3.20
N VAL A 134 6.75 -9.01 3.11
CA VAL A 134 6.40 -9.81 4.28
C VAL A 134 7.63 -10.11 5.14
N LYS A 135 8.74 -10.42 4.50
CA LYS A 135 10.01 -10.64 5.20
C LYS A 135 10.47 -9.38 5.95
N PHE A 136 10.41 -8.24 5.28
CA PHE A 136 10.72 -6.95 5.90
C PHE A 136 9.80 -6.68 7.09
N ARG A 137 8.49 -6.83 6.90
CA ARG A 137 7.48 -6.60 7.94
C ARG A 137 7.72 -7.47 9.15
N ASP A 138 7.90 -8.77 8.94
CA ASP A 138 8.05 -9.73 10.04
C ASP A 138 9.32 -9.44 10.84
N ASN A 139 10.40 -9.05 10.19
CA ASN A 139 11.61 -8.62 10.88
C ASN A 139 11.38 -7.33 11.67
N LEU A 140 10.57 -6.42 11.16
CA LEU A 140 10.27 -5.14 11.81
C LEU A 140 9.48 -5.33 13.10
N ILE A 141 8.45 -6.18 13.09
CA ILE A 141 7.51 -6.29 14.19
C ILE A 141 7.93 -7.32 15.24
N THR A 142 8.94 -8.14 14.98
CA THR A 142 9.43 -9.15 15.94
C THR A 142 10.58 -8.65 16.82
N VAL A 143 10.97 -7.43 16.68
CA VAL A 143 12.08 -6.84 17.46
C VAL A 143 11.61 -6.39 18.83
#